data_8c2c068d84eb5fa03765470058c1a6a1
#
_entry.id   8c2c068d84eb5fa03765470058c1a6a1
#
_cell.length_a   1.000
_cell.length_b   1.000
_cell.length_c   1.000
_cell.angle_alpha   90.00
_cell.angle_beta   90.00
_cell.angle_gamma   90.00
#
_symmetry.space_group_name_H-M   'P 1'
#
loop_
_entity.id
_entity.type
_entity.pdbx_description
1 polymer ?
#
loop_
_entity_poly.entity_id
_entity_poly.type
_entity_poly.pdbx_seq_one_letter_code
_entity_poly.pdbx_strand_id
1 'polypeptide(L)'
;EPEYLFSNLIKLVETGDFDISVLHKAINKVSESTHGNASQHDFENLFEDMDLSSSKLGRGEKERSKLIGTIMQKINDIDFAFEDTEIDVLGDAYEYLIGQFAASAGKKAGEYYTPQQVSNILAKIVTMEIKDLKNVYDPTCGSGSLLLRVARQKDVKVSAFYGQEKVSTTY
;
A
#
# COMPACT_ATOMS: atom_id res chain seq x y z
N GLU A 1 11.86 -18.91 0.77
CA GLU A 1 12.26 -19.95 -0.20
C GLU A 1 12.36 -19.30 -1.59
N PRO A 2 13.42 -19.56 -2.39
CA PRO A 2 13.65 -18.84 -3.66
C PRO A 2 12.51 -18.96 -4.66
N GLU A 3 11.79 -20.07 -4.67
CA GLU A 3 10.67 -20.34 -5.59
C GLU A 3 9.49 -19.39 -5.43
N TYR A 4 9.33 -18.77 -4.24
CA TYR A 4 8.26 -17.81 -3.96
C TYR A 4 8.67 -16.35 -4.12
N LEU A 5 9.87 -16.07 -4.63
CA LEU A 5 10.27 -14.71 -4.96
C LEU A 5 9.45 -14.19 -6.15
N PHE A 6 9.07 -12.92 -6.10
CA PHE A 6 8.29 -12.29 -7.16
C PHE A 6 8.90 -12.50 -8.56
N SER A 7 10.23 -12.39 -8.69
CA SER A 7 10.94 -12.62 -9.95
C SER A 7 10.78 -14.05 -10.50
N ASN A 8 10.62 -15.05 -9.62
CA ASN A 8 10.40 -16.43 -10.06
C ASN A 8 8.93 -16.69 -10.39
N LEU A 9 8.01 -16.04 -9.68
CA LEU A 9 6.58 -16.05 -10.06
C LEU A 9 6.36 -15.43 -11.44
N ILE A 10 7.06 -14.33 -11.76
CA ILE A 10 7.01 -13.71 -13.09
C ILE A 10 7.49 -14.68 -14.17
N LYS A 11 8.55 -15.44 -13.95
CA LYS A 11 9.01 -16.47 -14.90
C LYS A 11 7.93 -17.52 -15.18
N LEU A 12 7.18 -17.95 -14.14
CA LEU A 12 6.07 -18.87 -14.34
C LEU A 12 4.95 -18.25 -15.18
N VAL A 13 4.69 -16.94 -15.01
CA VAL A 13 3.71 -16.23 -15.86
C VAL A 13 4.19 -16.19 -17.32
N GLU A 14 5.46 -15.89 -17.55
CA GLU A 14 6.06 -15.82 -18.90
C GLU A 14 6.05 -17.17 -19.61
N THR A 15 6.30 -18.26 -18.90
CA THR A 15 6.26 -19.63 -19.45
C THR A 15 4.83 -20.18 -19.60
N GLY A 16 3.84 -19.53 -18.99
CA GLY A 16 2.45 -20.01 -19.00
C GLY A 16 2.15 -21.07 -17.95
N ASP A 17 3.08 -21.32 -17.02
CA ASP A 17 2.97 -22.32 -15.94
C ASP A 17 2.44 -21.72 -14.63
N PHE A 18 2.13 -20.43 -14.62
CA PHE A 18 1.64 -19.75 -13.42
C PHE A 18 0.23 -20.24 -13.05
N ASP A 19 0.13 -20.64 -11.79
CA ASP A 19 -1.15 -20.95 -11.14
C ASP A 19 -1.34 -20.07 -9.89
N ILE A 20 -2.58 -19.59 -9.68
CA ILE A 20 -2.92 -18.70 -8.58
C ILE A 20 -2.63 -19.30 -7.20
N SER A 21 -2.63 -20.63 -7.09
CA SER A 21 -2.28 -21.35 -5.86
C SER A 21 -0.83 -21.13 -5.45
N VAL A 22 0.07 -20.91 -6.41
CA VAL A 22 1.49 -20.61 -6.13
C VAL A 22 1.62 -19.22 -5.51
N LEU A 23 0.85 -18.24 -6.00
CA LEU A 23 0.80 -16.91 -5.39
C LEU A 23 0.26 -16.98 -3.95
N HIS A 24 -0.80 -17.75 -3.73
CA HIS A 24 -1.35 -17.95 -2.38
C HIS A 24 -0.31 -18.52 -1.40
N LYS A 25 0.48 -19.51 -1.85
CA LYS A 25 1.59 -20.05 -1.06
C LYS A 25 2.67 -19.00 -0.79
N ALA A 26 3.01 -18.21 -1.82
CA ALA A 26 4.02 -17.15 -1.68
C ALA A 26 3.60 -16.09 -0.64
N ILE A 27 2.33 -15.65 -0.65
CA ILE A 27 1.78 -14.74 0.34
C ILE A 27 1.87 -15.31 1.75
N ASN A 28 1.45 -16.55 1.95
CA ASN A 28 1.55 -17.21 3.25
C ASN A 28 3.01 -17.31 3.73
N LYS A 29 3.95 -17.60 2.81
CA LYS A 29 5.38 -17.62 3.13
C LYS A 29 5.96 -16.28 3.53
N VAL A 30 5.47 -15.18 2.97
CA VAL A 30 5.83 -13.82 3.41
C VAL A 30 5.40 -13.62 4.86
N SER A 31 4.13 -13.88 5.19
CA SER A 31 3.61 -13.76 6.55
C SER A 31 4.34 -14.68 7.53
N GLU A 32 4.57 -15.95 7.17
CA GLU A 32 5.33 -16.89 8.01
C GLU A 32 6.77 -16.42 8.28
N SER A 33 7.42 -15.78 7.31
CA SER A 33 8.81 -15.32 7.43
C SER A 33 9.02 -14.22 8.47
N THR A 34 7.95 -13.51 8.83
CA THR A 34 7.98 -12.42 9.81
C THR A 34 7.73 -12.90 11.25
N HIS A 35 7.31 -14.16 11.45
CA HIS A 35 7.04 -14.70 12.78
C HIS A 35 8.27 -14.58 13.70
N GLY A 36 8.06 -13.99 14.87
CA GLY A 36 9.11 -13.76 15.86
C GLY A 36 10.00 -12.55 15.59
N ASN A 37 9.76 -11.79 14.51
CA ASN A 37 10.44 -10.54 14.21
C ASN A 37 9.62 -9.33 14.65
N ALA A 38 10.25 -8.15 14.76
CA ALA A 38 9.58 -6.91 15.12
C ALA A 38 8.49 -6.50 14.11
N SER A 39 8.66 -6.91 12.84
CA SER A 39 7.71 -6.64 11.75
C SER A 39 6.51 -7.61 11.69
N GLN A 40 6.41 -8.58 12.59
CA GLN A 40 5.32 -9.57 12.55
C GLN A 40 3.94 -8.92 12.49
N HIS A 41 3.69 -7.92 13.34
CA HIS A 41 2.39 -7.23 13.38
C HIS A 41 2.05 -6.48 12.09
N ASP A 42 3.07 -5.99 11.37
CA ASP A 42 2.87 -5.26 10.11
C ASP A 42 2.43 -6.18 8.97
N PHE A 43 2.76 -7.47 9.06
CA PHE A 43 2.47 -8.46 8.02
C PHE A 43 1.34 -9.44 8.38
N GLU A 44 0.90 -9.49 9.63
CA GLU A 44 -0.03 -10.51 10.13
C GLU A 44 -1.37 -10.50 9.36
N ASN A 45 -1.88 -9.31 9.00
CA ASN A 45 -3.15 -9.13 8.30
C ASN A 45 -3.01 -8.43 6.94
N LEU A 46 -1.77 -8.24 6.46
CA LEU A 46 -1.50 -7.46 5.24
C LEU A 46 -2.27 -7.96 4.01
N PHE A 47 -2.52 -9.26 3.92
CA PHE A 47 -3.18 -9.89 2.78
C PHE A 47 -4.58 -10.44 3.11
N GLU A 48 -5.16 -10.10 4.26
CA GLU A 48 -6.45 -10.64 4.72
C GLU A 48 -7.58 -10.32 3.74
N ASP A 49 -7.60 -9.11 3.19
CA ASP A 49 -8.60 -8.66 2.22
C ASP A 49 -8.35 -9.17 0.79
N MET A 50 -7.25 -9.89 0.54
CA MET A 50 -6.87 -10.39 -0.77
C MET A 50 -7.55 -11.72 -1.09
N ASP A 51 -8.84 -11.68 -1.43
CA ASP A 51 -9.59 -12.89 -1.83
C ASP A 51 -9.26 -13.34 -3.25
N LEU A 52 -8.22 -14.19 -3.37
CA LEU A 52 -7.81 -14.80 -4.64
C LEU A 52 -8.84 -15.83 -5.18
N SER A 53 -9.84 -16.21 -4.38
CA SER A 53 -10.90 -17.13 -4.78
C SER A 53 -12.12 -16.41 -5.38
N SER A 54 -12.16 -15.07 -5.28
CA SER A 54 -13.28 -14.25 -5.69
C SER A 54 -13.71 -14.50 -7.14
N SER A 55 -15.01 -14.67 -7.33
CA SER A 55 -15.62 -14.78 -8.67
C SER A 55 -15.47 -13.50 -9.51
N LYS A 56 -15.15 -12.36 -8.88
CA LYS A 56 -14.84 -11.11 -9.57
C LYS A 56 -13.53 -11.18 -10.37
N LEU A 57 -12.62 -12.06 -9.99
CA LEU A 57 -11.35 -12.32 -10.69
C LEU A 57 -11.51 -13.30 -11.87
N GLY A 58 -12.63 -14.01 -11.95
CA GLY A 58 -12.92 -15.01 -12.98
C GLY A 58 -13.73 -16.18 -12.44
N ARG A 59 -14.44 -16.85 -13.34
CA ARG A 59 -15.35 -17.96 -12.99
C ARG A 59 -14.62 -19.25 -12.61
N GLY A 60 -13.36 -19.38 -13.00
CA GLY A 60 -12.55 -20.57 -12.76
C GLY A 60 -11.11 -20.21 -12.43
N GLU A 61 -10.37 -21.17 -11.88
CA GLU A 61 -8.97 -21.01 -11.48
C GLU A 61 -8.08 -20.55 -12.64
N LYS A 62 -8.30 -21.10 -13.85
CA LYS A 62 -7.54 -20.71 -15.04
C LYS A 62 -7.77 -19.24 -15.44
N GLU A 63 -9.00 -18.74 -15.34
CA GLU A 63 -9.30 -17.34 -15.65
C GLU A 63 -8.68 -16.41 -14.59
N ARG A 64 -8.77 -16.78 -13.32
CA ARG A 64 -8.14 -16.04 -12.21
C ARG A 64 -6.62 -16.02 -12.35
N SER A 65 -6.00 -17.16 -12.62
CA SER A 65 -4.55 -17.25 -12.85
C SER A 65 -4.10 -16.35 -14.00
N LYS A 66 -4.84 -16.33 -15.10
CA LYS A 66 -4.55 -15.47 -16.25
C LYS A 66 -4.65 -13.98 -15.91
N LEU A 67 -5.73 -13.59 -15.21
CA LEU A 67 -5.91 -12.19 -14.83
C LEU A 67 -4.82 -11.72 -13.86
N ILE A 68 -4.58 -12.50 -12.81
CA ILE A 68 -3.53 -12.18 -11.82
C ILE A 68 -2.15 -12.17 -12.47
N GLY A 69 -1.83 -13.14 -13.33
CA GLY A 69 -0.58 -13.15 -14.06
C GLY A 69 -0.38 -11.89 -14.91
N THR A 70 -1.44 -11.42 -15.58
CA THR A 70 -1.42 -10.16 -16.33
C THR A 70 -1.14 -8.96 -15.44
N ILE A 71 -1.76 -8.91 -14.25
CA ILE A 71 -1.51 -7.83 -13.26
C ILE A 71 -0.07 -7.88 -12.78
N MET A 72 0.44 -9.08 -12.44
CA MET A 72 1.82 -9.25 -11.99
C MET A 72 2.83 -8.79 -13.04
N GLN A 73 2.61 -9.10 -14.33
CA GLN A 73 3.45 -8.59 -15.41
C GLN A 73 3.43 -7.07 -15.46
N LYS A 74 2.25 -6.44 -15.35
CA LYS A 74 2.13 -4.98 -15.32
C LYS A 74 2.89 -4.35 -14.15
N ILE A 75 2.86 -4.99 -12.99
CA ILE A 75 3.64 -4.54 -11.82
C ILE A 75 5.14 -4.70 -12.09
N ASN A 76 5.55 -5.81 -12.71
CA ASN A 76 6.96 -6.06 -13.05
C ASN A 76 7.53 -5.05 -14.06
N ASP A 77 6.68 -4.50 -14.93
CA ASP A 77 7.06 -3.48 -15.92
C ASP A 77 7.27 -2.08 -15.31
N ILE A 78 6.90 -1.88 -14.01
CA ILE A 78 7.04 -0.60 -13.33
C ILE A 78 8.47 -0.49 -12.79
N ASP A 79 9.17 0.57 -13.19
CA ASP A 79 10.40 0.98 -12.52
C ASP A 79 10.07 1.76 -11.25
N PHE A 80 10.27 1.13 -10.10
CA PHE A 80 9.99 1.75 -8.80
C PHE A 80 11.09 2.70 -8.32
N ALA A 81 12.18 2.85 -9.08
CA ALA A 81 13.29 3.76 -8.77
C ALA A 81 13.76 3.70 -7.30
N PHE A 82 13.90 2.49 -6.76
CA PHE A 82 14.26 2.27 -5.34
C PHE A 82 15.60 2.90 -4.92
N GLU A 83 16.44 3.26 -5.88
CA GLU A 83 17.72 3.90 -5.64
C GLU A 83 17.61 5.42 -5.42
N ASP A 84 16.49 6.04 -5.83
CA ASP A 84 16.23 7.46 -5.66
C ASP A 84 15.52 7.72 -4.33
N THR A 85 16.31 7.98 -3.28
CA THR A 85 15.82 8.21 -1.91
C THR A 85 15.05 9.52 -1.73
N GLU A 86 15.05 10.42 -2.71
CA GLU A 86 14.30 11.68 -2.64
C GLU A 86 12.83 11.54 -3.06
N ILE A 87 12.49 10.46 -3.80
CA ILE A 87 11.14 10.25 -4.33
C ILE A 87 10.51 9.04 -3.64
N ASP A 88 9.42 9.26 -2.94
CA ASP A 88 8.57 8.19 -2.41
C ASP A 88 7.59 7.72 -3.49
N VAL A 89 8.11 6.98 -4.47
CA VAL A 89 7.32 6.46 -5.60
C VAL A 89 6.19 5.54 -5.13
N LEU A 90 6.45 4.71 -4.12
CA LEU A 90 5.43 3.79 -3.57
C LEU A 90 4.32 4.55 -2.85
N GLY A 91 4.67 5.54 -2.04
CA GLY A 91 3.69 6.39 -1.36
C GLY A 91 2.86 7.20 -2.34
N ASP A 92 3.47 7.76 -3.38
CA ASP A 92 2.74 8.50 -4.41
C ASP A 92 1.84 7.60 -5.26
N ALA A 93 2.28 6.38 -5.60
CA ALA A 93 1.46 5.38 -6.27
C ALA A 93 0.28 4.93 -5.42
N TYR A 94 0.50 4.71 -4.12
CA TYR A 94 -0.56 4.36 -3.17
C TYR A 94 -1.62 5.46 -3.07
N GLU A 95 -1.20 6.72 -2.89
CA GLU A 95 -2.13 7.85 -2.85
C GLU A 95 -2.91 8.03 -4.16
N TYR A 96 -2.24 7.82 -5.31
CA TYR A 96 -2.90 7.84 -6.61
C TYR A 96 -3.99 6.78 -6.73
N LEU A 97 -3.68 5.54 -6.31
CA LEU A 97 -4.64 4.43 -6.33
C LEU A 97 -5.85 4.71 -5.42
N ILE A 98 -5.63 5.19 -4.19
CA ILE A 98 -6.71 5.60 -3.29
C ILE A 98 -7.59 6.65 -3.95
N GLY A 99 -6.99 7.67 -4.58
CA GLY A 99 -7.73 8.71 -5.30
C GLY A 99 -8.59 8.14 -6.44
N GLN A 100 -8.08 7.16 -7.20
CA GLN A 100 -8.82 6.49 -8.27
C GLN A 100 -9.96 5.62 -7.72
N PHE A 101 -9.74 4.89 -6.63
CA PHE A 101 -10.78 4.11 -5.98
C PHE A 101 -11.86 5.00 -5.37
N ALA A 102 -11.49 6.12 -4.74
CA ALA A 102 -12.42 7.10 -4.21
C ALA A 102 -13.31 7.67 -5.34
N ALA A 103 -12.74 7.97 -6.49
CA ALA A 103 -13.49 8.47 -7.65
C ALA A 103 -14.45 7.42 -8.24
N SER A 104 -14.07 6.14 -8.24
CA SER A 104 -14.84 5.06 -8.84
C SER A 104 -15.92 4.47 -7.92
N ALA A 105 -15.72 4.49 -6.60
CA ALA A 105 -16.60 3.88 -5.61
C ALA A 105 -17.71 4.82 -5.08
N GLY A 106 -17.77 6.06 -5.56
CA GLY A 106 -18.77 7.06 -5.16
C GLY A 106 -18.58 7.58 -3.73
N LYS A 107 -19.67 8.06 -3.10
CA LYS A 107 -19.60 8.76 -1.80
C LYS A 107 -18.89 7.99 -0.66
N LYS A 108 -18.90 6.66 -0.69
CA LYS A 108 -18.28 5.84 0.39
C LYS A 108 -16.75 5.86 0.37
N ALA A 109 -16.11 5.97 -0.78
CA ALA A 109 -14.66 5.99 -0.85
C ALA A 109 -14.06 7.38 -0.61
N GLY A 110 -14.83 8.45 -0.78
CA GLY A 110 -14.42 9.81 -0.44
C GLY A 110 -14.30 10.08 1.07
N GLU A 111 -14.76 9.16 1.91
CA GLU A 111 -14.67 9.27 3.37
C GLU A 111 -13.23 9.09 3.90
N TYR A 112 -12.33 8.51 3.10
CA TYR A 112 -10.97 8.15 3.55
C TYR A 112 -9.85 8.92 2.86
N TYR A 113 -10.18 9.80 1.92
CA TYR A 113 -9.16 10.41 1.08
C TYR A 113 -9.23 11.93 1.12
N THR A 114 -8.13 12.53 1.56
CA THR A 114 -7.92 13.98 1.45
C THR A 114 -7.04 14.26 0.22
N PRO A 115 -7.48 15.07 -0.76
CA PRO A 115 -6.67 15.38 -1.94
C PRO A 115 -5.27 15.90 -1.57
N GLN A 116 -4.25 15.45 -2.29
CA GLN A 116 -2.84 15.80 -2.02
C GLN A 116 -2.59 17.30 -1.90
N GLN A 117 -3.25 18.09 -2.74
CA GLN A 117 -3.13 19.55 -2.73
C GLN A 117 -3.61 20.15 -1.39
N VAL A 118 -4.71 19.62 -0.86
CA VAL A 118 -5.27 20.05 0.43
C VAL A 118 -4.36 19.61 1.57
N SER A 119 -3.92 18.36 1.58
CA SER A 119 -2.98 17.83 2.57
C SER A 119 -1.66 18.62 2.61
N ASN A 120 -1.12 18.99 1.44
CA ASN A 120 0.08 19.82 1.34
C ASN A 120 -0.12 21.23 1.91
N ILE A 121 -1.27 21.86 1.65
CA ILE A 121 -1.58 23.18 2.20
C ILE A 121 -1.70 23.10 3.73
N LEU A 122 -2.43 22.10 4.25
CA LEU A 122 -2.59 21.90 5.69
C LEU A 122 -1.24 21.62 6.37
N ALA A 123 -0.43 20.73 5.79
CA ALA A 123 0.90 20.42 6.31
C ALA A 123 1.78 21.68 6.39
N LYS A 124 1.81 22.52 5.36
CA LYS A 124 2.54 23.78 5.34
C LYS A 124 2.02 24.78 6.38
N ILE A 125 0.70 24.87 6.58
CA ILE A 125 0.12 25.77 7.58
C ILE A 125 0.54 25.36 8.99
N VAL A 126 0.40 24.05 9.34
CA VAL A 126 0.70 23.58 10.70
C VAL A 126 2.19 23.55 11.02
N THR A 127 3.05 23.56 10.00
CA THR A 127 4.51 23.59 10.14
C THR A 127 5.14 24.97 9.89
N MET A 128 4.32 25.98 9.59
CA MET A 128 4.82 27.31 9.27
C MET A 128 5.59 27.90 10.46
N GLU A 129 6.85 28.30 10.21
CA GLU A 129 7.77 28.87 11.21
C GLU A 129 8.17 27.93 12.37
N ILE A 130 7.81 26.63 12.26
CA ILE A 130 8.12 25.63 13.29
C ILE A 130 9.19 24.68 12.73
N LYS A 131 10.29 24.50 13.45
CA LYS A 131 11.36 23.56 13.07
C LYS A 131 11.31 22.24 13.83
N ASP A 132 10.78 22.26 15.05
CA ASP A 132 10.73 21.08 15.92
C ASP A 132 9.32 20.92 16.50
N LEU A 133 8.68 19.82 16.15
CA LEU A 133 7.38 19.39 16.67
C LEU A 133 7.57 18.15 17.54
N LYS A 134 7.06 18.19 18.77
CA LYS A 134 7.07 16.99 19.62
C LYS A 134 6.12 15.94 19.11
N ASN A 135 4.88 16.33 18.80
CA ASN A 135 3.83 15.42 18.40
C ASN A 135 2.99 16.04 17.29
N VAL A 136 2.58 15.20 16.35
CA VAL A 136 1.53 15.50 15.39
C VAL A 136 0.43 14.47 15.58
N TYR A 137 -0.81 14.93 15.68
CA TYR A 137 -1.96 14.07 15.91
C TYR A 137 -3.07 14.38 14.91
N ASP A 138 -3.59 13.33 14.31
CA ASP A 138 -4.77 13.38 13.43
C ASP A 138 -5.86 12.47 14.03
N PRO A 139 -6.97 13.04 14.55
CA PRO A 139 -8.06 12.28 15.15
C PRO A 139 -8.93 11.52 14.14
N THR A 140 -8.68 11.71 12.83
CA THR A 140 -9.46 11.11 11.74
C THR A 140 -8.52 10.80 10.56
N CYS A 141 -7.42 10.10 10.88
CA CYS A 141 -6.27 10.03 9.97
C CYS A 141 -6.56 9.29 8.65
N GLY A 142 -7.60 8.50 8.57
CA GLY A 142 -7.86 7.69 7.40
C GLY A 142 -6.65 6.82 7.06
N SER A 143 -6.14 6.96 5.85
CA SER A 143 -4.91 6.30 5.38
C SER A 143 -3.61 6.93 5.92
N GLY A 144 -3.68 7.95 6.77
CA GLY A 144 -2.51 8.66 7.30
C GLY A 144 -1.87 9.65 6.33
N SER A 145 -2.47 9.94 5.18
CA SER A 145 -1.86 10.77 4.14
C SER A 145 -1.49 12.18 4.62
N LEU A 146 -2.30 12.79 5.50
CA LEU A 146 -1.99 14.11 6.08
C LEU A 146 -0.79 14.06 7.03
N LEU A 147 -0.69 13.03 7.88
CA LEU A 147 0.45 12.81 8.76
C LEU A 147 1.74 12.63 7.96
N LEU A 148 1.69 11.83 6.89
CA LEU A 148 2.81 11.62 5.97
C LEU A 148 3.24 12.91 5.27
N ARG A 149 2.31 13.81 4.92
CA ARG A 149 2.66 15.12 4.33
C ARG A 149 3.39 16.03 5.32
N VAL A 150 3.04 15.97 6.61
CA VAL A 150 3.80 16.68 7.65
C VAL A 150 5.20 16.07 7.81
N ALA A 151 5.32 14.74 7.80
CA ALA A 151 6.60 14.04 7.88
C ALA A 151 7.58 14.42 6.74
N ARG A 152 7.04 14.72 5.55
CA ARG A 152 7.81 15.10 4.35
C ARG A 152 8.22 16.59 4.30
N GLN A 153 7.86 17.42 5.28
CA GLN A 153 8.34 18.82 5.32
C GLN A 153 9.83 18.84 5.64
N LYS A 154 10.65 19.27 4.68
CA LYS A 154 12.14 19.16 4.73
C LYS A 154 12.79 19.85 5.93
N ASP A 155 12.18 20.92 6.42
CA ASP A 155 12.77 21.75 7.49
C ASP A 155 12.14 21.51 8.87
N VAL A 156 11.33 20.47 9.02
CA VAL A 156 10.57 20.18 10.24
C VAL A 156 10.94 18.82 10.78
N LYS A 157 11.35 18.77 12.04
CA LYS A 157 11.57 17.52 12.77
C LYS A 157 10.35 17.21 13.61
N VAL A 158 9.84 15.98 13.50
CA VAL A 158 8.72 15.49 14.30
C VAL A 158 9.19 14.29 15.11
N SER A 159 8.96 14.31 16.44
CA SER A 159 9.37 13.21 17.31
C SER A 159 8.42 12.05 17.30
N ALA A 160 7.10 12.30 17.19
CA ALA A 160 6.11 11.24 17.13
C ALA A 160 4.87 11.66 16.33
N PHE A 161 4.28 10.68 15.64
CA PHE A 161 3.01 10.80 14.94
C PHE A 161 1.97 9.92 15.63
N TYR A 162 0.76 10.44 15.74
CA TYR A 162 -0.38 9.72 16.29
C TYR A 162 -1.57 9.86 15.34
N GLY A 163 -2.18 8.74 14.99
CA GLY A 163 -3.39 8.69 14.19
C GLY A 163 -4.50 8.03 14.96
N GLN A 164 -5.72 8.43 14.69
CA GLN A 164 -6.93 7.74 15.13
C GLN A 164 -7.86 7.57 13.96
N GLU A 165 -8.36 6.34 13.77
CA GLU A 165 -9.34 6.02 12.74
C GLU A 165 -10.44 5.15 13.35
N LYS A 166 -11.68 5.41 12.93
CA LYS A 166 -12.85 4.66 13.41
C LYS A 166 -13.05 3.36 12.62
N VAL A 167 -12.66 3.36 11.35
CA VAL A 167 -12.89 2.25 10.43
C VAL A 167 -11.68 1.33 10.40
N SER A 168 -11.84 0.12 10.93
CA SER A 168 -10.75 -0.86 11.08
C SER A 168 -10.10 -1.31 9.77
N THR A 169 -10.81 -1.24 8.65
CA THR A 169 -10.29 -1.58 7.32
C THR A 169 -9.45 -0.46 6.68
N THR A 170 -9.41 0.72 7.32
CA THR A 170 -8.65 1.88 6.83
C THR A 170 -7.39 2.13 7.67
N TYR A 171 -7.37 1.53 8.87
CA TYR A 171 -6.29 1.67 9.84
C TYR A 171 -5.17 0.67 9.54
#